data_e25b5b6ad3c764a67aa043b90c75068b
#
_entry.id   e25b5b6ad3c764a67aa043b90c75068b
#
_cell.length_a   1.000
_cell.length_b   1.000
_cell.length_c   1.000
_cell.angle_alpha   90.00
_cell.angle_beta   90.00
_cell.angle_gamma   90.00
#
_symmetry.space_group_name_H-M   'P 1'
#
loop_
_entity.id
_entity.type
_entity.pdbx_description
1 polymer ?
#
loop_
_entity_poly.entity_id
_entity_poly.type
_entity_poly.pdbx_seq_one_letter_code
_entity_poly.pdbx_strand_id
1 'polypeptide(L)'
;MGERTSDEIAKLFKIAGDSVTVINAGKPSDMTDDEWKITAKRNWQHLETTKGYKKEDGTTSIWTSEDFTAIDAAITAGKAIQS
;
A
#
# COMPACT_ATOMS: atom_id res chain seq x y z
N MET A 1 -18.48 15.37 -5.02
CA MET A 1 -17.69 14.98 -4.13
C MET A 1 -16.59 14.15 -4.56
N GLY A 2 -15.80 13.62 -3.95
CA GLY A 2 -14.65 12.86 -4.33
C GLY A 2 -13.39 13.69 -4.49
N GLU A 3 -13.48 14.96 -4.24
CA GLU A 3 -12.29 15.79 -4.24
C GLU A 3 -11.44 15.47 -3.03
N ARG A 4 -10.15 15.31 -3.24
CA ARG A 4 -9.20 15.06 -2.17
C ARG A 4 -8.40 16.32 -1.90
N THR A 5 -8.38 16.75 -0.64
CA THR A 5 -7.55 17.87 -0.24
C THR A 5 -6.08 17.45 -0.21
N SER A 6 -5.18 18.43 -0.14
CA SER A 6 -3.76 18.15 -0.01
C SER A 6 -3.46 17.33 1.24
N ASP A 7 -4.17 17.58 2.33
CA ASP A 7 -3.99 16.85 3.59
C ASP A 7 -4.41 15.39 3.43
N GLU A 8 -5.52 15.15 2.72
CA GLU A 8 -5.99 13.78 2.46
C GLU A 8 -4.98 13.01 1.61
N ILE A 9 -4.44 13.65 0.57
CA ILE A 9 -3.44 13.05 -0.30
C ILE A 9 -2.18 12.71 0.52
N ALA A 10 -1.73 13.62 1.39
CA ALA A 10 -0.58 13.38 2.25
C ALA A 10 -0.80 12.19 3.17
N LYS A 11 -2.00 12.03 3.72
CA LYS A 11 -2.35 10.88 4.55
C LYS A 11 -2.30 9.59 3.75
N LEU A 12 -2.78 9.61 2.51
CA LEU A 12 -2.75 8.42 1.65
C LEU A 12 -1.31 8.01 1.33
N PHE A 13 -0.44 8.96 1.06
CA PHE A 13 0.98 8.67 0.85
C PHE A 13 1.60 8.03 2.08
N LYS A 14 1.29 8.56 3.26
CA LYS A 14 1.84 8.03 4.51
C LYS A 14 1.36 6.60 4.75
N ILE A 15 0.07 6.34 4.59
CA ILE A 15 -0.51 5.01 4.82
C ILE A 15 0.06 4.00 3.84
N ALA A 16 0.15 4.36 2.56
CA ALA A 16 0.73 3.48 1.55
C ALA A 16 2.21 3.23 1.83
N GLY A 17 2.96 4.25 2.20
CA GLY A 17 4.36 4.12 2.58
C GLY A 17 4.55 3.19 3.78
N ASP A 18 3.68 3.29 4.77
CA ASP A 18 3.71 2.40 5.93
C ASP A 18 3.45 0.96 5.52
N SER A 19 2.48 0.73 4.62
CA SER A 19 2.17 -0.61 4.13
C SER A 19 3.35 -1.22 3.36
N VAL A 20 3.99 -0.43 2.50
CA VAL A 20 5.19 -0.87 1.77
C VAL A 20 6.30 -1.22 2.76
N THR A 21 6.51 -0.39 3.77
CA THR A 21 7.54 -0.61 4.78
C THR A 21 7.30 -1.91 5.56
N VAL A 22 6.05 -2.15 5.97
CA VAL A 22 5.70 -3.36 6.72
C VAL A 22 6.02 -4.61 5.89
N ILE A 23 5.60 -4.63 4.62
CA ILE A 23 5.82 -5.78 3.76
C ILE A 23 7.32 -5.99 3.52
N ASN A 24 8.06 -4.93 3.24
CA ASN A 24 9.49 -5.03 2.93
C ASN A 24 10.34 -5.41 4.14
N ALA A 25 9.90 -5.05 5.35
CA ALA A 25 10.60 -5.40 6.57
C ALA A 25 10.54 -6.89 6.88
N GLY A 26 9.50 -7.56 6.39
CA GLY A 26 9.31 -8.98 6.64
C GLY A 26 8.68 -9.26 8.00
N LYS A 27 8.55 -10.54 8.32
CA LYS A 27 7.87 -10.96 9.54
C LYS A 27 8.63 -10.51 10.79
N PRO A 28 7.97 -9.77 11.72
CA PRO A 28 8.59 -9.47 13.01
C PRO A 28 8.85 -10.75 13.82
N SER A 29 9.86 -10.71 14.65
CA SER A 29 10.25 -11.89 15.43
C SER A 29 9.20 -12.32 16.45
N ASP A 30 8.33 -11.40 16.87
CA ASP A 30 7.27 -11.67 17.85
C ASP A 30 5.95 -12.07 17.20
N MET A 31 5.95 -12.26 15.88
CA MET A 31 4.74 -12.59 15.13
C MET A 31 4.85 -14.01 14.58
N THR A 32 3.75 -14.77 14.66
CA THR A 32 3.72 -16.12 14.07
C THR A 32 3.56 -16.03 12.55
N ASP A 33 3.86 -17.13 11.84
CA ASP A 33 3.68 -17.19 10.40
C ASP A 33 2.24 -16.93 9.99
N ASP A 34 1.28 -17.48 10.73
CA ASP A 34 -0.14 -17.27 10.44
C ASP A 34 -0.55 -15.81 10.63
N GLU A 35 -0.09 -15.20 11.70
CA GLU A 35 -0.34 -13.78 11.94
C GLU A 35 0.28 -12.92 10.85
N TRP A 36 1.47 -13.28 10.40
CA TRP A 36 2.15 -12.53 9.35
C TRP A 36 1.40 -12.62 8.02
N LYS A 37 0.87 -13.79 7.68
CA LYS A 37 0.06 -13.95 6.47
C LYS A 37 -1.14 -13.02 6.48
N ILE A 38 -1.82 -12.93 7.61
CA ILE A 38 -2.98 -12.05 7.76
C ILE A 38 -2.55 -10.58 7.64
N THR A 39 -1.47 -10.21 8.31
CA THR A 39 -0.95 -8.85 8.29
C THR A 39 -0.51 -8.45 6.89
N ALA A 40 0.25 -9.30 6.22
CA ALA A 40 0.72 -9.04 4.87
C ALA A 40 -0.45 -8.89 3.90
N LYS A 41 -1.46 -9.76 4.02
CA LYS A 41 -2.65 -9.69 3.17
C LYS A 41 -3.38 -8.38 3.34
N ARG A 42 -3.57 -7.93 4.57
CA ARG A 42 -4.21 -6.64 4.84
C ARG A 42 -3.45 -5.50 4.17
N ASN A 43 -2.14 -5.54 4.25
CA ASN A 43 -1.30 -4.49 3.69
C ASN A 43 -1.29 -4.48 2.16
N TRP A 44 -1.11 -5.64 1.51
CA TRP A 44 -1.07 -5.63 0.05
C TRP A 44 -2.47 -5.39 -0.56
N GLN A 45 -3.53 -5.80 0.12
CA GLN A 45 -4.89 -5.48 -0.34
C GLN A 45 -5.15 -3.97 -0.23
N HIS A 46 -4.66 -3.35 0.83
CA HIS A 46 -4.76 -1.90 1.00
C HIS A 46 -4.02 -1.19 -0.13
N LEU A 47 -2.83 -1.66 -0.47
CA LEU A 47 -2.05 -1.08 -1.56
C LEU A 47 -2.75 -1.23 -2.91
N GLU A 48 -3.39 -2.37 -3.16
CA GLU A 48 -4.16 -2.56 -4.39
C GLU A 48 -5.31 -1.55 -4.50
N THR A 49 -5.96 -1.28 -3.38
CA THR A 49 -7.04 -0.31 -3.34
C THR A 49 -6.52 1.11 -3.56
N THR A 50 -5.48 1.50 -2.83
CA THR A 50 -4.98 2.88 -2.89
C THR A 50 -4.29 3.21 -4.20
N LYS A 51 -3.77 2.20 -4.87
CA LYS A 51 -3.09 2.36 -6.16
C LYS A 51 -3.98 3.03 -7.20
N GLY A 52 -5.30 2.85 -7.09
CA GLY A 52 -6.26 3.43 -8.04
C GLY A 52 -6.74 4.83 -7.70
N TYR A 53 -6.25 5.43 -6.62
CA TYR A 53 -6.72 6.74 -6.20
C TYR A 53 -6.29 7.84 -7.16
N LYS A 54 -7.18 8.81 -7.37
CA LYS A 54 -6.97 9.93 -8.28
C LYS A 54 -6.95 11.24 -7.51
N LYS A 55 -6.38 12.27 -8.15
CA LYS A 55 -6.44 13.63 -7.63
C LYS A 55 -7.85 14.20 -7.79
N GLU A 56 -8.03 15.45 -7.41
CA GLU A 56 -9.32 16.13 -7.46
C GLU A 56 -9.98 16.09 -8.85
N ASP A 57 -9.18 16.03 -9.90
CA ASP A 57 -9.70 16.00 -11.27
C ASP A 57 -10.35 14.65 -11.62
N GLY A 58 -10.17 13.63 -10.80
CA GLY A 58 -10.73 12.31 -11.04
C GLY A 58 -10.05 11.50 -12.12
N THR A 59 -9.00 12.05 -12.75
CA THR A 59 -8.30 11.39 -13.85
C THR A 59 -6.82 11.20 -13.59
N THR A 60 -6.16 12.14 -12.91
CA THR A 60 -4.73 12.07 -12.66
C THR A 60 -4.46 11.26 -11.39
N SER A 61 -3.63 10.23 -11.51
CA SER A 61 -3.24 9.45 -10.35
C SER A 61 -2.50 10.34 -9.33
N ILE A 62 -2.72 10.05 -8.04
CA ILE A 62 -1.97 10.72 -6.98
C ILE A 62 -0.52 10.20 -6.91
N TRP A 63 -0.23 9.08 -7.59
CA TRP A 63 1.05 8.39 -7.50
C TRP A 63 1.94 8.73 -8.69
N THR A 64 3.25 8.87 -8.44
CA THR A 64 4.25 8.98 -9.52
C THR A 64 4.56 7.58 -10.05
N SER A 65 5.31 7.50 -11.15
CA SER A 65 5.73 6.20 -11.69
C SER A 65 6.65 5.47 -10.71
N GLU A 66 7.46 6.18 -9.94
CA GLU A 66 8.31 5.57 -8.91
C GLU A 66 7.46 4.99 -7.79
N ASP A 67 6.40 5.71 -7.40
CA ASP A 67 5.45 5.22 -6.39
C ASP A 67 4.77 3.95 -6.86
N PHE A 68 4.32 3.91 -8.11
CA PHE A 68 3.71 2.70 -8.67
C PHE A 68 4.66 1.52 -8.64
N THR A 69 5.91 1.75 -8.98
CA THR A 69 6.93 0.69 -8.96
C THR A 69 7.08 0.11 -7.54
N ALA A 70 7.19 0.98 -6.54
CA ALA A 70 7.32 0.56 -5.15
C ALA A 70 6.08 -0.17 -4.65
N ILE A 71 4.90 0.36 -4.98
CA ILE A 71 3.62 -0.23 -4.58
C ILE A 71 3.45 -1.61 -5.22
N ASP A 72 3.70 -1.72 -6.52
CA ASP A 72 3.58 -3.01 -7.22
C ASP A 72 4.56 -4.04 -6.70
N ALA A 73 5.79 -3.64 -6.40
CA ALA A 73 6.78 -4.54 -5.83
C ALA A 73 6.33 -5.06 -4.46
N ALA A 74 5.77 -4.17 -3.63
CA ALA A 74 5.27 -4.55 -2.32
C ALA A 74 4.06 -5.48 -2.42
N ILE A 75 3.15 -5.21 -3.36
CA ILE A 75 1.99 -6.08 -3.59
C ILE A 75 2.46 -7.46 -4.00
N THR A 76 3.40 -7.55 -4.92
CA THR A 76 3.95 -8.84 -5.38
C THR A 76 4.59 -9.59 -4.22
N ALA A 77 5.39 -8.91 -3.43
CA ALA A 77 6.04 -9.52 -2.26
C ALA A 77 5.01 -9.99 -1.23
N GLY A 78 3.99 -9.17 -0.99
CA GLY A 78 2.93 -9.53 -0.06
C GLY A 78 2.13 -10.74 -0.50
N LYS A 79 1.79 -10.82 -1.78
CA LYS A 79 1.07 -11.98 -2.34
C LYS A 79 1.89 -13.25 -2.24
N ALA A 80 3.20 -13.17 -2.41
CA ALA A 80 4.08 -14.32 -2.31
C ALA A 80 4.02 -14.95 -0.91
N ILE A 81 3.76 -14.15 0.12
CA ILE A 81 3.65 -14.65 1.49
C ILE A 81 2.42 -15.53 1.67
N GLN A 82 1.39 -15.33 0.83
CA GLN A 82 0.14 -16.10 0.91
C GLN A 82 0.23 -17.49 0.31
N SER A 83 1.22 -17.73 -0.51
CA SER A 83 1.37 -19.01 -1.20
C SER A 83 2.18 -20.05 -0.42
#